data_19c958593fa845c2f047df6f9fef1f84
#
_entry.id   19c958593fa845c2f047df6f9fef1f84
#
_cell.length_a   1.000
_cell.length_b   1.000
_cell.length_c   1.000
_cell.angle_alpha   90.00
_cell.angle_beta   90.00
_cell.angle_gamma   90.00
#
_symmetry.space_group_name_H-M   'P 1'
#
loop_
_entity.id
_entity.type
_entity.pdbx_description
1 polymer ?
#
loop_
_entity_poly.entity_id
_entity_poly.type
_entity_poly.pdbx_seq_one_letter_code
_entity_poly.pdbx_strand_id
1 'polypeptide(L)'
;MGVAVVGSRAAVRHAERVAFPENLLAGDEKVVKHLHPHWLTVFVPTVLFILVVGIASFLVAVIPDGDAQDILRIVVLALAVIVLIALVVIPVLRWRTTHYVITTHRVMVRFGILSRHGKDIGLSRITDVSYTQSLWDRIIGAGTLTIESAGEGPPQVFANIPNSDDTQQLINHLVEQDEQDRARDSAQYVGEAYRDMEDEPPAGRR
;
A
#
# COMPACT_ATOMS: atom_id res chain seq x y z
N MET A 1 -33.68 -3.21 -27.42
CA MET A 1 -32.70 -4.31 -27.38
C MET A 1 -31.78 -4.00 -26.23
N GLY A 2 -32.11 -4.52 -25.04
CA GLY A 2 -31.39 -4.20 -23.81
C GLY A 2 -30.21 -5.15 -23.64
N VAL A 3 -29.02 -4.60 -23.50
CA VAL A 3 -27.84 -5.35 -23.08
C VAL A 3 -27.77 -5.26 -21.55
N ALA A 4 -27.98 -6.40 -20.89
CA ALA A 4 -27.95 -6.53 -19.45
C ALA A 4 -26.50 -6.39 -18.94
N VAL A 5 -26.22 -5.36 -18.15
CA VAL A 5 -25.03 -5.24 -17.32
C VAL A 5 -25.21 -6.14 -16.10
N VAL A 6 -24.86 -7.41 -16.25
CA VAL A 6 -24.81 -8.39 -15.16
C VAL A 6 -23.35 -8.79 -14.98
N GLY A 7 -22.63 -8.11 -14.11
CA GLY A 7 -21.23 -8.45 -13.81
C GLY A 7 -20.57 -7.71 -12.66
N SER A 8 -21.21 -6.68 -12.10
CA SER A 8 -20.52 -5.78 -11.16
C SER A 8 -20.84 -5.99 -9.66
N ARG A 9 -21.83 -6.81 -9.30
CA ARG A 9 -22.24 -6.94 -7.87
C ARG A 9 -21.46 -7.98 -7.07
N ALA A 10 -20.75 -8.90 -7.71
CA ALA A 10 -19.97 -9.92 -7.01
C ALA A 10 -18.56 -9.44 -6.61
N ALA A 11 -17.96 -8.55 -7.39
CA ALA A 11 -16.64 -7.98 -7.10
C ALA A 11 -16.69 -6.99 -5.92
N VAL A 12 -17.79 -6.26 -5.75
CA VAL A 12 -17.98 -5.29 -4.66
C VAL A 12 -18.13 -5.96 -3.29
N ARG A 13 -18.62 -7.21 -3.23
CA ARG A 13 -18.84 -7.91 -1.95
C ARG A 13 -17.59 -8.48 -1.30
N HIS A 14 -16.44 -8.54 -1.97
CA HIS A 14 -15.19 -8.99 -1.37
C HIS A 14 -14.35 -7.86 -0.73
N ALA A 15 -14.65 -6.61 -1.04
CA ALA A 15 -14.00 -5.45 -0.45
C ALA A 15 -14.51 -5.13 0.98
N GLU A 16 -15.65 -5.68 1.39
CA GLU A 16 -16.35 -5.32 2.65
C GLU A 16 -15.82 -5.99 3.94
N ARG A 17 -14.70 -6.71 3.93
CA ARG A 17 -14.27 -7.46 5.13
C ARG A 17 -12.96 -7.02 5.78
N VAL A 18 -12.45 -5.86 5.48
CA VAL A 18 -11.37 -5.30 6.30
C VAL A 18 -11.85 -3.94 6.78
N ALA A 19 -12.17 -3.86 8.08
CA ALA A 19 -12.55 -2.63 8.74
C ALA A 19 -11.42 -1.60 8.68
N PHE A 20 -11.31 -0.93 7.52
CA PHE A 20 -10.58 0.32 7.44
C PHE A 20 -11.43 1.36 8.18
N PRO A 21 -10.89 2.12 9.14
CA PRO A 21 -11.68 3.09 9.87
C PRO A 21 -12.22 4.14 8.89
N GLU A 22 -13.52 4.11 8.67
CA GLU A 22 -14.26 5.01 7.77
C GLU A 22 -14.06 6.49 8.12
N ASN A 23 -13.63 6.76 9.35
CA ASN A 23 -13.34 8.11 9.88
C ASN A 23 -12.15 8.80 9.19
N LEU A 24 -11.41 8.11 8.30
CA LEU A 24 -10.26 8.66 7.56
C LEU A 24 -10.63 9.06 6.13
N LEU A 25 -11.86 8.77 5.70
CA LEU A 25 -12.35 9.11 4.37
C LEU A 25 -13.01 10.49 4.39
N ALA A 26 -12.80 11.30 3.35
CA ALA A 26 -13.59 12.51 3.12
C ALA A 26 -15.03 12.12 2.73
N GLY A 27 -16.00 12.98 2.96
CA GLY A 27 -17.44 12.63 2.94
C GLY A 27 -17.96 11.92 1.68
N ASP A 28 -17.33 12.11 0.52
CA ASP A 28 -17.68 11.48 -0.78
C ASP A 28 -16.59 10.51 -1.28
N GLU A 29 -15.49 10.35 -0.53
CA GLU A 29 -14.35 9.49 -0.88
C GLU A 29 -14.70 8.01 -0.74
N LYS A 30 -14.45 7.24 -1.80
CA LYS A 30 -14.72 5.79 -1.83
C LYS A 30 -13.42 5.01 -1.94
N VAL A 31 -13.33 3.91 -1.19
CA VAL A 31 -12.24 2.95 -1.35
C VAL A 31 -12.45 2.17 -2.64
N VAL A 32 -11.52 2.29 -3.57
CA VAL A 32 -11.53 1.58 -4.86
C VAL A 32 -10.85 0.24 -4.73
N LYS A 33 -9.68 0.19 -4.07
CA LYS A 33 -8.92 -1.04 -3.91
C LYS A 33 -8.14 -1.01 -2.59
N HIS A 34 -8.23 -2.12 -1.85
CA HIS A 34 -7.41 -2.37 -0.68
C HIS A 34 -6.40 -3.45 -1.00
N LEU A 35 -5.12 -3.18 -0.76
CA LEU A 35 -4.02 -4.08 -1.07
C LEU A 35 -3.21 -4.39 0.19
N HIS A 36 -2.82 -5.65 0.29
CA HIS A 36 -1.82 -6.12 1.24
C HIS A 36 -0.56 -6.53 0.49
N PRO A 37 0.63 -6.34 1.07
CA PRO A 37 1.83 -6.89 0.50
C PRO A 37 1.70 -8.41 0.33
N HIS A 38 2.21 -8.91 -0.78
CA HIS A 38 2.10 -10.32 -1.14
C HIS A 38 2.73 -11.23 -0.07
N TRP A 39 2.16 -12.43 0.13
CA TRP A 39 2.63 -13.42 1.10
C TRP A 39 4.12 -13.79 0.94
N LEU A 40 4.69 -13.59 -0.26
CA LEU A 40 6.10 -13.77 -0.55
C LEU A 40 7.02 -12.98 0.41
N THR A 41 6.55 -11.85 0.91
CA THR A 41 7.28 -11.07 1.92
C THR A 41 7.57 -11.89 3.18
N VAL A 42 6.73 -12.89 3.49
CA VAL A 42 6.89 -13.78 4.64
C VAL A 42 7.77 -14.99 4.32
N PHE A 43 7.99 -15.30 3.03
CA PHE A 43 8.79 -16.47 2.63
C PHE A 43 10.23 -16.41 3.14
N VAL A 44 10.90 -15.28 2.95
CA VAL A 44 12.29 -15.08 3.41
C VAL A 44 12.38 -15.21 4.94
N PRO A 45 11.58 -14.52 5.75
CA PRO A 45 11.51 -14.78 7.20
C PRO A 45 11.26 -16.23 7.57
N THR A 46 10.43 -16.95 6.82
CA THR A 46 10.15 -18.37 7.10
C THR A 46 11.38 -19.25 6.87
N VAL A 47 12.11 -19.02 5.78
CA VAL A 47 13.38 -19.74 5.52
C VAL A 47 14.41 -19.42 6.58
N LEU A 48 14.54 -18.14 6.96
CA LEU A 48 15.45 -17.72 8.03
C LEU A 48 15.09 -18.35 9.38
N PHE A 49 13.80 -18.48 9.68
CA PHE A 49 13.34 -19.19 10.89
C PHE A 49 13.85 -20.62 10.93
N ILE A 50 13.68 -21.38 9.84
CA ILE A 50 14.14 -22.76 9.75
C ILE A 50 15.66 -22.85 9.91
N LEU A 51 16.38 -21.94 9.25
CA LEU A 51 17.85 -21.90 9.35
C LEU A 51 18.34 -21.59 10.77
N VAL A 52 17.78 -20.57 11.40
CA VAL A 52 18.19 -20.16 12.76
C VAL A 52 17.88 -21.27 13.76
N VAL A 53 16.69 -21.89 13.69
CA VAL A 53 16.33 -23.01 14.56
C VAL A 53 17.23 -24.22 14.32
N GLY A 54 17.51 -24.56 13.04
CA GLY A 54 18.41 -25.67 12.70
C GLY A 54 19.85 -25.46 13.22
N ILE A 55 20.39 -24.25 12.99
CA ILE A 55 21.76 -23.91 13.47
C ILE A 55 21.79 -23.90 15.00
N ALA A 56 20.82 -23.29 15.67
CA ALA A 56 20.78 -23.25 17.12
C ALA A 56 20.68 -24.66 17.73
N SER A 57 19.83 -25.52 17.17
CA SER A 57 19.67 -26.90 17.60
C SER A 57 20.97 -27.69 17.41
N PHE A 58 21.64 -27.51 16.26
CA PHE A 58 22.94 -28.15 15.99
C PHE A 58 24.00 -27.68 16.98
N LEU A 59 24.12 -26.37 17.21
CA LEU A 59 25.10 -25.83 18.16
C LEU A 59 24.86 -26.36 19.58
N VAL A 60 23.62 -26.40 20.04
CA VAL A 60 23.26 -26.96 21.36
C VAL A 60 23.64 -28.45 21.47
N ALA A 61 23.47 -29.22 20.37
CA ALA A 61 23.78 -30.64 20.34
C ALA A 61 25.30 -30.95 20.35
N VAL A 62 26.12 -30.04 19.80
CA VAL A 62 27.60 -30.23 19.72
C VAL A 62 28.32 -29.70 20.95
N ILE A 63 27.68 -28.97 21.86
CA ILE A 63 28.30 -28.50 23.11
C ILE A 63 28.68 -29.70 23.96
N PRO A 64 30.00 -29.88 24.28
CA PRO A 64 30.47 -31.00 25.07
C PRO A 64 29.99 -30.90 26.53
N ASP A 65 29.89 -32.05 27.18
CA ASP A 65 29.57 -32.13 28.61
C ASP A 65 30.67 -31.51 29.46
N GLY A 66 30.31 -30.68 30.42
CA GLY A 66 31.24 -29.97 31.29
C GLY A 66 30.56 -28.91 32.13
N ASP A 67 31.31 -28.34 33.08
CA ASP A 67 30.76 -27.36 34.07
C ASP A 67 30.11 -26.11 33.44
N ALA A 68 30.53 -25.74 32.22
CA ALA A 68 29.99 -24.58 31.49
C ALA A 68 28.87 -24.92 30.50
N GLN A 69 28.47 -26.18 30.36
CA GLN A 69 27.53 -26.66 29.34
C GLN A 69 26.20 -25.93 29.39
N ASP A 70 25.62 -25.80 30.55
CA ASP A 70 24.30 -25.17 30.71
C ASP A 70 24.34 -23.68 30.38
N ILE A 71 25.42 -23.01 30.76
CA ILE A 71 25.65 -21.61 30.48
C ILE A 71 25.77 -21.40 28.98
N LEU A 72 26.56 -22.22 28.28
CA LEU A 72 26.74 -22.13 26.84
C LEU A 72 25.43 -22.40 26.07
N ARG A 73 24.63 -23.38 26.49
CA ARG A 73 23.33 -23.68 25.93
C ARG A 73 22.38 -22.50 26.08
N ILE A 74 22.33 -21.91 27.27
CA ILE A 74 21.49 -20.71 27.52
C ILE A 74 21.92 -19.54 26.64
N VAL A 75 23.22 -19.30 26.50
CA VAL A 75 23.74 -18.21 25.65
C VAL A 75 23.37 -18.44 24.19
N VAL A 76 23.55 -19.65 23.66
CA VAL A 76 23.16 -19.99 22.27
C VAL A 76 21.65 -19.79 22.06
N LEU A 77 20.82 -20.27 22.99
CA LEU A 77 19.37 -20.11 22.88
C LEU A 77 18.95 -18.64 22.99
N ALA A 78 19.53 -17.87 23.89
CA ALA A 78 19.25 -16.46 24.03
C ALA A 78 19.61 -15.68 22.75
N LEU A 79 20.79 -15.97 22.17
CA LEU A 79 21.21 -15.38 20.91
C LEU A 79 20.26 -15.76 19.76
N ALA A 80 19.88 -17.04 19.67
CA ALA A 80 18.92 -17.50 18.66
C ALA A 80 17.57 -16.78 18.79
N VAL A 81 17.05 -16.58 20.00
CA VAL A 81 15.81 -15.84 20.23
C VAL A 81 15.93 -14.37 19.76
N ILE A 82 17.04 -13.70 20.08
CA ILE A 82 17.28 -12.32 19.63
C ILE A 82 17.29 -12.25 18.10
N VAL A 83 18.00 -13.17 17.45
CA VAL A 83 18.07 -13.24 15.98
C VAL A 83 16.70 -13.55 15.38
N LEU A 84 15.92 -14.45 15.96
CA LEU A 84 14.55 -14.76 15.52
C LEU A 84 13.64 -13.54 15.63
N ILE A 85 13.72 -12.80 16.73
CA ILE A 85 12.92 -11.57 16.89
C ILE A 85 13.30 -10.57 15.78
N ALA A 86 14.58 -10.35 15.54
CA ALA A 86 15.05 -9.36 14.58
C ALA A 86 14.74 -9.74 13.12
N LEU A 87 14.98 -11.00 12.74
CA LEU A 87 14.92 -11.46 11.34
C LEU A 87 13.58 -12.09 10.95
N VAL A 88 12.75 -12.48 11.92
CA VAL A 88 11.48 -13.16 11.64
C VAL A 88 10.30 -12.36 12.20
N VAL A 89 10.29 -12.12 13.51
CA VAL A 89 9.11 -11.51 14.17
C VAL A 89 8.86 -10.09 13.66
N ILE A 90 9.90 -9.24 13.63
CA ILE A 90 9.76 -7.85 13.19
C ILE A 90 9.31 -7.74 11.72
N PRO A 91 9.92 -8.44 10.74
CA PRO A 91 9.45 -8.41 9.35
C PRO A 91 8.03 -8.93 9.17
N VAL A 92 7.65 -10.03 9.85
CA VAL A 92 6.30 -10.57 9.79
C VAL A 92 5.27 -9.60 10.39
N LEU A 93 5.58 -8.95 11.50
CA LEU A 93 4.73 -7.92 12.09
C LEU A 93 4.58 -6.71 11.15
N ARG A 94 5.67 -6.25 10.54
CA ARG A 94 5.62 -5.17 9.53
C ARG A 94 4.72 -5.55 8.35
N TRP A 95 4.86 -6.76 7.84
CA TRP A 95 4.00 -7.25 6.76
C TRP A 95 2.53 -7.23 7.16
N ARG A 96 2.18 -7.69 8.37
CA ARG A 96 0.79 -7.72 8.85
C ARG A 96 0.21 -6.32 9.09
N THR A 97 1.04 -5.35 9.42
CA THR A 97 0.61 -3.98 9.74
C THR A 97 0.70 -3.01 8.56
N THR A 98 1.16 -3.47 7.40
CA THR A 98 1.24 -2.64 6.20
C THR A 98 -0.02 -2.82 5.36
N HIS A 99 -0.70 -1.72 5.09
CA HIS A 99 -1.91 -1.64 4.28
C HIS A 99 -1.76 -0.56 3.22
N TYR A 100 -2.13 -0.86 1.99
CA TYR A 100 -2.21 0.08 0.90
C TYR A 100 -3.68 0.26 0.52
N VAL A 101 -4.15 1.48 0.48
CA VAL A 101 -5.53 1.80 0.15
C VAL A 101 -5.56 2.81 -0.98
N ILE A 102 -6.22 2.46 -2.06
CA ILE A 102 -6.46 3.34 -3.20
C ILE A 102 -7.90 3.79 -3.13
N THR A 103 -8.09 5.10 -3.11
CA THR A 103 -9.40 5.74 -3.08
C THR A 103 -9.64 6.53 -4.36
N THR A 104 -10.80 7.13 -4.48
CA THR A 104 -11.15 8.01 -5.60
C THR A 104 -10.39 9.34 -5.63
N HIS A 105 -9.70 9.74 -4.53
CA HIS A 105 -9.01 11.04 -4.44
C HIS A 105 -7.53 10.94 -4.06
N ARG A 106 -7.10 9.83 -3.46
CA ARG A 106 -5.72 9.66 -2.98
C ARG A 106 -5.29 8.21 -2.88
N VAL A 107 -3.98 8.00 -2.87
CA VAL A 107 -3.35 6.73 -2.51
C VAL A 107 -2.84 6.86 -1.08
N MET A 108 -3.29 5.99 -0.20
CA MET A 108 -2.92 5.98 1.21
C MET A 108 -2.04 4.79 1.53
N VAL A 109 -0.96 5.04 2.28
CA VAL A 109 -0.11 4.01 2.87
C VAL A 109 -0.22 4.10 4.38
N ARG A 110 -0.43 2.97 5.00
CA ARG A 110 -0.43 2.86 6.47
C ARG A 110 0.50 1.73 6.87
N PHE A 111 1.47 2.04 7.70
CA PHE A 111 2.42 1.06 8.23
C PHE A 111 2.86 1.43 9.64
N GLY A 112 3.31 0.43 10.39
CA GLY A 112 3.89 0.61 11.70
C GLY A 112 3.37 -0.37 12.74
N ILE A 113 4.28 -0.81 13.63
CA ILE A 113 4.02 -1.78 14.69
C ILE A 113 3.64 -1.05 15.98
N LEU A 114 4.51 -0.18 16.47
CA LEU A 114 4.32 0.60 17.71
C LEU A 114 3.84 2.03 17.42
N SER A 115 4.35 2.65 16.37
CA SER A 115 3.90 3.95 15.89
C SER A 115 3.22 3.79 14.54
N ARG A 116 2.08 4.46 14.35
CA ARG A 116 1.37 4.44 13.07
C ARG A 116 1.92 5.56 12.20
N HIS A 117 2.53 5.18 11.10
CA HIS A 117 2.92 6.11 10.06
C HIS A 117 1.91 5.99 8.92
N GLY A 118 1.46 7.14 8.43
CA GLY A 118 0.61 7.21 7.27
C GLY A 118 1.16 8.22 6.29
N LYS A 119 1.12 7.91 5.00
CA LYS A 119 1.38 8.86 3.94
C LYS A 119 0.20 8.83 2.97
N ASP A 120 -0.33 9.99 2.67
CA ASP A 120 -1.43 10.19 1.75
C ASP A 120 -0.91 10.98 0.56
N ILE A 121 -1.13 10.47 -0.64
CA ILE A 121 -0.73 11.08 -1.90
C ILE A 121 -2.00 11.35 -2.69
N GLY A 122 -2.37 12.62 -2.83
CA GLY A 122 -3.51 13.01 -3.67
C GLY A 122 -3.26 12.63 -5.12
N LEU A 123 -4.29 12.14 -5.83
CA LEU A 123 -4.19 11.77 -7.24
C LEU A 123 -3.70 12.96 -8.08
N SER A 124 -4.14 14.17 -7.74
CA SER A 124 -3.70 15.42 -8.38
C SER A 124 -2.22 15.75 -8.27
N ARG A 125 -1.50 15.09 -7.36
CA ARG A 125 -0.05 15.29 -7.15
C ARG A 125 0.80 14.18 -7.75
N ILE A 126 0.19 13.12 -8.26
CA ILE A 126 0.90 12.03 -8.88
C ILE A 126 1.42 12.50 -10.24
N THR A 127 2.73 12.41 -10.45
CA THR A 127 3.40 12.80 -11.70
C THR A 127 3.79 11.60 -12.53
N ASP A 128 4.13 10.48 -11.90
CA ASP A 128 4.45 9.24 -12.60
C ASP A 128 4.11 8.02 -11.72
N VAL A 129 3.69 6.95 -12.38
CA VAL A 129 3.44 5.64 -11.76
C VAL A 129 4.15 4.58 -12.57
N SER A 130 5.25 4.08 -12.05
CA SER A 130 6.03 3.02 -12.67
C SER A 130 5.95 1.72 -11.88
N TYR A 131 6.10 0.59 -12.57
CA TYR A 131 6.22 -0.70 -11.90
C TYR A 131 7.46 -1.45 -12.37
N THR A 132 7.99 -2.26 -11.49
CA THR A 132 9.12 -3.15 -11.78
C THR A 132 8.76 -4.56 -11.34
N GLN A 133 8.93 -5.50 -12.25
CA GLN A 133 8.76 -6.92 -11.99
C GLN A 133 10.02 -7.68 -12.40
N SER A 134 10.60 -8.43 -11.48
CA SER A 134 11.60 -9.44 -11.80
C SER A 134 10.93 -10.67 -12.46
N LEU A 135 11.70 -11.56 -13.03
CA LEU A 135 11.18 -12.82 -13.57
C LEU A 135 10.46 -13.66 -12.50
N TRP A 136 10.97 -13.65 -11.28
CA TRP A 136 10.35 -14.32 -10.14
C TRP A 136 9.06 -13.65 -9.71
N ASP A 137 9.04 -12.32 -9.64
CA ASP A 137 7.82 -11.57 -9.31
C ASP A 137 6.71 -11.84 -10.31
N ARG A 138 7.07 -11.97 -11.59
CA ARG A 138 6.11 -12.28 -12.66
C ARG A 138 5.49 -13.67 -12.53
N ILE A 139 6.31 -14.68 -12.16
CA ILE A 139 5.82 -16.06 -11.93
C ILE A 139 4.86 -16.10 -10.74
N ILE A 140 5.10 -15.28 -9.72
CA ILE A 140 4.35 -15.27 -8.45
C ILE A 140 3.18 -14.29 -8.51
N GLY A 141 3.12 -13.42 -9.52
CA GLY A 141 2.09 -12.40 -9.65
C GLY A 141 2.27 -11.22 -8.69
N ALA A 142 3.51 -10.95 -8.28
CA ALA A 142 3.87 -9.80 -7.45
C ALA A 142 4.68 -8.77 -8.25
N GLY A 143 4.93 -7.60 -7.68
CA GLY A 143 5.79 -6.57 -8.26
C GLY A 143 5.98 -5.40 -7.31
N THR A 144 6.85 -4.49 -7.69
CA THR A 144 7.10 -3.24 -6.98
C THR A 144 6.52 -2.09 -7.78
N LEU A 145 5.66 -1.30 -7.16
CA LEU A 145 5.10 -0.08 -7.73
C LEU A 145 5.82 1.12 -7.13
N THR A 146 6.19 2.07 -7.97
CA THR A 146 6.81 3.33 -7.55
C THR A 146 5.90 4.46 -7.99
N ILE A 147 5.52 5.32 -7.06
CA ILE A 147 4.71 6.51 -7.31
C ILE A 147 5.56 7.74 -7.05
N GLU A 148 5.70 8.58 -8.06
CA GLU A 148 6.32 9.89 -7.95
C GLU A 148 5.24 10.96 -7.78
N SER A 149 5.49 11.93 -6.92
CA SER A 149 4.55 13.02 -6.67
C SER A 149 5.23 14.37 -6.80
N ALA A 150 4.48 15.36 -7.31
CA ALA A 150 4.91 16.75 -7.36
C ALA A 150 5.09 17.29 -5.93
N GLY A 151 6.31 17.25 -5.41
CA GLY A 151 6.65 17.70 -4.07
C GLY A 151 8.08 17.33 -3.70
N GLU A 152 8.61 17.95 -2.65
CA GLU A 152 9.93 17.63 -2.13
C GLU A 152 9.87 16.33 -1.32
N GLY A 153 10.28 15.25 -1.92
CA GLY A 153 10.38 13.96 -1.23
C GLY A 153 10.75 12.83 -2.16
N PRO A 154 11.33 11.74 -1.62
CA PRO A 154 11.66 10.58 -2.44
C PRO A 154 10.39 9.90 -2.97
N PRO A 155 10.48 9.25 -4.14
CA PRO A 155 9.43 8.42 -4.69
C PRO A 155 8.92 7.41 -3.65
N GLN A 156 7.61 7.15 -3.67
CA GLN A 156 7.03 6.15 -2.77
C GLN A 156 7.07 4.79 -3.41
N VAL A 157 7.75 3.87 -2.72
CA VAL A 157 7.92 2.49 -3.19
C VAL A 157 6.96 1.56 -2.44
N PHE A 158 6.15 0.87 -3.19
CA PHE A 158 5.18 -0.12 -2.73
C PHE A 158 5.68 -1.50 -3.15
N ALA A 159 6.39 -2.17 -2.26
CA ALA A 159 6.99 -3.45 -2.56
C ALA A 159 5.99 -4.61 -2.44
N ASN A 160 6.20 -5.64 -3.27
CA ASN A 160 5.45 -6.90 -3.23
C ASN A 160 3.93 -6.71 -3.36
N ILE A 161 3.49 -5.83 -4.26
CA ILE A 161 2.07 -5.65 -4.56
C ILE A 161 1.60 -6.80 -5.47
N PRO A 162 0.50 -7.48 -5.11
CA PRO A 162 -0.11 -8.44 -6.03
C PRO A 162 -0.68 -7.71 -7.26
N ASN A 163 -0.51 -8.29 -8.44
CA ASN A 163 -0.96 -7.74 -9.72
C ASN A 163 -0.57 -6.27 -9.89
N SER A 164 0.74 -5.99 -9.83
CA SER A 164 1.28 -4.63 -9.89
C SER A 164 0.93 -3.90 -11.19
N ASP A 165 0.85 -4.62 -12.31
CA ASP A 165 0.43 -4.10 -13.62
C ASP A 165 -1.03 -3.59 -13.58
N ASP A 166 -1.97 -4.44 -13.16
CA ASP A 166 -3.39 -4.04 -12.99
C ASP A 166 -3.54 -2.86 -12.01
N THR A 167 -2.70 -2.82 -10.98
CA THR A 167 -2.74 -1.76 -9.98
C THR A 167 -2.21 -0.45 -10.54
N GLN A 168 -1.16 -0.48 -11.35
CA GLN A 168 -0.64 0.69 -12.07
C GLN A 168 -1.71 1.26 -13.01
N GLN A 169 -2.31 0.39 -13.86
CA GLN A 169 -3.36 0.80 -14.78
C GLN A 169 -4.56 1.42 -14.05
N LEU A 170 -4.96 0.84 -12.92
CA LEU A 170 -6.03 1.39 -12.09
C LEU A 170 -5.69 2.80 -11.58
N ILE A 171 -4.47 3.02 -11.07
CA ILE A 171 -4.06 4.34 -10.55
C ILE A 171 -4.01 5.35 -11.69
N ASN A 172 -3.44 5.00 -12.85
CA ASN A 172 -3.39 5.88 -14.02
C ASN A 172 -4.81 6.28 -14.47
N HIS A 173 -5.73 5.33 -14.51
CA HIS A 173 -7.13 5.62 -14.84
C HIS A 173 -7.80 6.56 -13.83
N LEU A 174 -7.53 6.38 -12.53
CA LEU A 174 -8.06 7.26 -11.49
C LEU A 174 -7.46 8.67 -11.56
N VAL A 175 -6.17 8.79 -11.88
CA VAL A 175 -5.52 10.10 -12.11
C VAL A 175 -6.16 10.83 -13.29
N GLU A 176 -6.36 10.12 -14.40
CA GLU A 176 -7.02 10.70 -15.58
C GLU A 176 -8.46 11.14 -15.29
N GLN A 177 -9.21 10.34 -14.53
CA GLN A 177 -10.58 10.70 -14.11
C GLN A 177 -10.57 11.96 -13.21
N ASP A 178 -9.68 12.04 -12.22
CA ASP A 178 -9.54 13.18 -11.33
C ASP A 178 -9.17 14.46 -12.09
N GLU A 179 -8.33 14.37 -13.13
CA GLU A 179 -8.00 15.49 -14.01
C GLU A 179 -9.21 15.94 -14.83
N GLN A 180 -9.97 15.01 -15.40
CA GLN A 180 -11.16 15.31 -16.17
C GLN A 180 -12.26 15.97 -15.31
N ASP A 181 -12.47 15.48 -14.11
CA ASP A 181 -13.47 16.02 -13.19
C ASP A 181 -13.09 17.45 -12.77
N ARG A 182 -11.83 17.70 -12.43
CA ARG A 182 -11.33 19.06 -12.13
C ARG A 182 -11.44 20.01 -13.33
N ALA A 183 -11.17 19.53 -14.53
CA ALA A 183 -11.31 20.33 -15.73
C ALA A 183 -12.78 20.72 -15.99
N ARG A 184 -13.72 19.79 -15.75
CA ARG A 184 -15.16 20.06 -15.84
C ARG A 184 -15.63 21.08 -14.81
N ASP A 185 -15.22 20.89 -13.55
CA ASP A 185 -15.57 21.82 -12.47
C ASP A 185 -15.04 23.23 -12.78
N SER A 186 -13.79 23.34 -13.23
CA SER A 186 -13.20 24.62 -13.62
C SER A 186 -13.96 25.29 -14.76
N ALA A 187 -14.38 24.52 -15.77
CA ALA A 187 -15.15 25.03 -16.89
C ALA A 187 -16.56 25.51 -16.46
N GLN A 188 -17.19 24.83 -15.51
CA GLN A 188 -18.47 25.25 -14.93
C GLN A 188 -18.34 26.56 -14.17
N TYR A 189 -17.36 26.70 -13.27
CA TYR A 189 -17.10 27.95 -12.54
C TYR A 189 -16.87 29.13 -13.47
N VAL A 190 -16.06 28.92 -14.52
CA VAL A 190 -15.81 29.97 -15.53
C VAL A 190 -17.12 30.32 -16.26
N GLY A 191 -17.93 29.33 -16.65
CA GLY A 191 -19.20 29.54 -17.31
C GLY A 191 -20.23 30.27 -16.46
N GLU A 192 -20.29 29.98 -15.15
CA GLU A 192 -21.12 30.69 -14.18
C GLU A 192 -20.67 32.14 -14.01
N ALA A 193 -19.37 32.37 -13.84
CA ALA A 193 -18.80 33.71 -13.69
C ALA A 193 -19.07 34.60 -14.93
N TYR A 194 -19.06 34.06 -16.14
CA TYR A 194 -19.41 34.80 -17.34
C TYR A 194 -20.89 35.15 -17.38
N ARG A 195 -21.78 34.25 -16.97
CA ARG A 195 -23.24 34.55 -16.92
C ARG A 195 -23.54 35.65 -15.90
N ASP A 196 -22.95 35.60 -14.71
CA ASP A 196 -23.14 36.61 -13.69
C ASP A 196 -22.66 38.00 -14.15
N MET A 197 -21.58 38.07 -14.94
CA MET A 197 -21.10 39.31 -15.54
C MET A 197 -22.02 39.85 -16.65
N GLU A 198 -22.69 38.96 -17.39
CA GLU A 198 -23.62 39.34 -18.48
C GLU A 198 -24.98 39.80 -17.91
N ASP A 199 -25.40 39.25 -16.77
CA ASP A 199 -26.64 39.61 -16.08
C ASP A 199 -26.48 40.86 -15.19
N GLU A 200 -25.26 41.37 -14.98
CA GLU A 200 -25.03 42.61 -14.21
C GLU A 200 -25.49 43.82 -15.04
N PRO A 201 -26.54 44.58 -14.61
CA PRO A 201 -27.05 45.72 -15.36
C PRO A 201 -25.94 46.77 -15.52
N PRO A 202 -25.80 47.42 -16.70
CA PRO A 202 -24.77 48.40 -16.96
C PRO A 202 -24.80 49.49 -15.90
N ALA A 203 -23.70 49.63 -15.15
CA ALA A 203 -23.55 50.63 -14.09
C ALA A 203 -23.97 52.00 -14.65
N GLY A 204 -25.06 52.53 -14.11
CA GLY A 204 -25.72 53.73 -14.62
C GLY A 204 -24.74 54.88 -14.79
N ARG A 205 -24.62 55.38 -16.02
CA ARG A 205 -23.99 56.67 -16.29
C ARG A 205 -24.80 57.73 -15.56
N ARG A 206 -24.29 58.25 -14.51
CA ARG A 206 -24.71 59.52 -13.94
C ARG A 206 -23.91 60.65 -14.57
#